data_a3ef213c1e96c98b649c7443a49bf78d
#
_entry.id   a3ef213c1e96c98b649c7443a49bf78d
#
_cell.length_a   1.000
_cell.length_b   1.000
_cell.length_c   1.000
_cell.angle_alpha   90.00
_cell.angle_beta   90.00
_cell.angle_gamma   90.00
#
_symmetry.space_group_name_H-M   'P 1'
#
loop_
_entity.id
_entity.type
_entity.pdbx_description
1 polymer ?
#
loop_
_entity_poly.entity_id
_entity_poly.type
_entity_poly.pdbx_seq_one_letter_code
_entity_poly.pdbx_strand_id
1 'polypeptide(L)'
;MGGFSARGSNVISRIINGDTLYFYLELGDNPLYQSVDPDNPGNVFPNWETNADSQPTVKPVCSSAMNGELKLTEHKWYYNGSLIIFGTAVDGWATEQTLGRFKYKVSDGTIKIVKNLASADNVSNDTLKYEGVADLDGINYNQSKTIDILIQRSSASAFTGFIFAKPAQLSAEVTSTTLTTKMSNGSSYIDNYTCKWYKNGVYMTGKDGKNLSVSRDDIDSEELFLAKFYQVDNGVTAGNPCATAAIKIADTGDIYRIIYSISGALGKTGNVKATPSVINVRTTASVDLSTYTCTWNHILWNHDYTKKLHTFDTEVAVIDASYFEDKKDGHIEGSVNCTEKAASASETETSKG
;
A
#
# COMPACT_ATOMS: atom_id res chain seq x y z
N MET A 1 -27.51 61.44 0.73
CA MET A 1 -26.33 60.54 0.51
C MET A 1 -26.47 59.37 1.45
N GLY A 2 -26.89 58.23 0.92
CA GLY A 2 -27.02 56.99 1.71
C GLY A 2 -25.67 56.24 1.71
N GLY A 3 -25.08 56.09 2.86
CA GLY A 3 -23.91 55.24 3.01
C GLY A 3 -24.33 53.75 3.14
N PHE A 4 -23.60 52.83 2.51
CA PHE A 4 -23.75 51.39 2.71
C PHE A 4 -22.49 50.83 3.38
N SER A 5 -22.63 49.87 4.26
CA SER A 5 -21.54 49.09 4.83
C SER A 5 -21.61 47.65 4.28
N ALA A 6 -20.49 47.15 3.78
CA ALA A 6 -20.36 45.75 3.41
C ALA A 6 -19.56 45.04 4.50
N ARG A 7 -20.05 43.94 5.01
CA ARG A 7 -19.30 42.99 5.85
C ARG A 7 -19.05 41.73 5.05
N GLY A 8 -17.81 41.36 4.88
CA GLY A 8 -17.39 40.04 4.38
C GLY A 8 -16.81 39.24 5.53
N SER A 9 -17.33 38.03 5.75
CA SER A 9 -16.68 37.06 6.64
C SER A 9 -16.17 35.92 5.77
N ASN A 10 -14.86 35.74 5.78
CA ASN A 10 -14.26 34.52 5.23
C ASN A 10 -14.13 33.52 6.36
N VAL A 11 -14.81 32.41 6.25
CA VAL A 11 -14.59 31.27 7.12
C VAL A 11 -13.35 30.56 6.60
N ILE A 12 -12.23 30.66 7.33
CA ILE A 12 -11.07 29.83 7.09
C ILE A 12 -11.33 28.52 7.81
N SER A 13 -11.91 27.54 7.12
CA SER A 13 -11.97 26.18 7.63
C SER A 13 -10.63 25.50 7.36
N ARG A 14 -9.95 25.09 8.41
CA ARG A 14 -8.81 24.18 8.31
C ARG A 14 -9.38 22.82 7.89
N ILE A 15 -9.28 22.49 6.62
CA ILE A 15 -9.61 21.15 6.13
C ILE A 15 -8.43 20.26 6.47
N ILE A 16 -8.57 19.42 7.49
CA ILE A 16 -7.59 18.35 7.84
C ILE A 16 -7.86 17.10 6.97
N ASN A 17 -8.59 17.23 5.88
CA ASN A 17 -8.97 16.12 5.02
C ASN A 17 -8.20 16.18 3.71
N GLY A 18 -7.27 15.27 3.55
CA GLY A 18 -6.52 15.08 2.31
C GLY A 18 -5.24 14.28 2.49
N ASP A 19 -4.85 13.98 3.72
CA ASP A 19 -3.70 13.12 3.96
C ASP A 19 -4.19 11.67 4.18
N THR A 20 -3.73 10.78 3.33
CA THR A 20 -4.07 9.36 3.43
C THR A 20 -2.99 8.64 4.20
N LEU A 21 -3.40 7.92 5.24
CA LEU A 21 -2.51 7.06 5.99
C LEU A 21 -2.39 5.70 5.29
N TYR A 22 -1.15 5.30 5.06
CA TYR A 22 -0.80 3.98 4.54
C TYR A 22 -0.11 3.19 5.65
N PHE A 23 -0.71 2.06 6.00
CA PHE A 23 -0.14 1.19 7.02
C PHE A 23 0.10 -0.21 6.46
N TYR A 24 1.34 -0.70 6.62
CA TYR A 24 1.72 -2.05 6.21
C TYR A 24 2.72 -2.68 7.17
N LEU A 25 2.87 -3.99 7.06
CA LEU A 25 3.88 -4.76 7.76
C LEU A 25 4.98 -5.12 6.74
N GLU A 26 6.17 -4.57 6.95
CA GLU A 26 7.34 -4.85 6.12
C GLU A 26 8.05 -6.11 6.60
N LEU A 27 8.20 -7.08 5.70
CA LEU A 27 8.97 -8.28 5.96
C LEU A 27 10.47 -8.02 5.84
N GLY A 28 11.25 -8.62 6.71
CA GLY A 28 12.70 -8.68 6.58
C GLY A 28 13.15 -9.53 5.38
N ASP A 29 14.40 -10.01 5.42
CA ASP A 29 15.00 -10.80 4.32
C ASP A 29 14.59 -12.27 4.36
N ASN A 30 13.86 -12.68 5.38
CA ASN A 30 13.42 -14.07 5.58
C ASN A 30 11.89 -14.16 5.58
N PRO A 31 11.33 -15.19 4.92
CA PRO A 31 9.90 -15.39 4.88
C PRO A 31 9.35 -15.80 6.26
N LEU A 32 8.10 -15.42 6.51
CA LEU A 32 7.29 -15.98 7.58
C LEU A 32 6.82 -17.37 7.18
N TYR A 33 7.74 -18.31 7.19
CA TYR A 33 7.52 -19.67 6.69
C TYR A 33 8.33 -20.67 7.49
N GLN A 34 7.69 -21.75 7.89
CA GLN A 34 8.36 -22.97 8.36
C GLN A 34 7.69 -24.22 7.80
N SER A 35 8.49 -25.24 7.58
CA SER A 35 8.03 -26.60 7.36
C SER A 35 8.56 -27.53 8.44
N VAL A 36 7.81 -28.56 8.76
CA VAL A 36 8.19 -29.58 9.73
C VAL A 36 7.95 -30.97 9.14
N ASP A 37 8.88 -31.87 9.39
CA ASP A 37 8.69 -33.30 9.10
C ASP A 37 7.95 -33.92 10.30
N PRO A 38 6.68 -34.33 10.16
CA PRO A 38 5.91 -34.90 11.28
C PRO A 38 6.48 -36.23 11.80
N ASP A 39 7.17 -36.96 10.95
CA ASP A 39 7.79 -38.24 11.31
C ASP A 39 9.14 -38.01 12.03
N ASN A 40 9.75 -36.83 11.85
CA ASN A 40 10.95 -36.38 12.53
C ASN A 40 10.77 -34.93 13.03
N PRO A 41 10.03 -34.69 14.11
CA PRO A 41 9.63 -33.34 14.55
C PRO A 41 10.79 -32.41 14.88
N GLY A 42 12.00 -32.91 15.04
CA GLY A 42 13.23 -32.12 15.17
C GLY A 42 13.69 -31.48 13.85
N ASN A 43 13.17 -31.95 12.69
CA ASN A 43 13.49 -31.42 11.37
C ASN A 43 12.53 -30.30 11.01
N VAL A 44 12.83 -29.09 11.47
CA VAL A 44 12.12 -27.86 11.12
C VAL A 44 12.98 -27.04 10.16
N PHE A 45 12.40 -26.59 9.06
CA PHE A 45 13.09 -25.74 8.08
C PHE A 45 12.25 -24.48 7.71
N PRO A 46 12.88 -23.30 7.67
CA PRO A 46 14.18 -22.96 8.27
C PRO A 46 14.12 -23.09 9.79
N ASN A 47 15.24 -23.46 10.42
CA ASN A 47 15.31 -23.58 11.87
C ASN A 47 15.71 -22.24 12.50
N TRP A 48 14.75 -21.55 13.09
CA TRP A 48 14.93 -20.22 13.68
C TRP A 48 15.63 -20.24 15.05
N GLU A 49 15.67 -21.38 15.72
CA GLU A 49 16.38 -21.51 17.01
C GLU A 49 17.87 -21.64 16.83
N THR A 50 18.30 -22.41 15.84
CA THR A 50 19.71 -22.75 15.64
C THR A 50 20.40 -21.88 14.61
N ASN A 51 19.63 -21.18 13.74
CA ASN A 51 20.16 -20.31 12.70
C ASN A 51 19.58 -18.89 12.81
N ALA A 52 20.35 -18.00 13.42
CA ALA A 52 19.96 -16.61 13.62
C ALA A 52 19.76 -15.82 12.30
N ASP A 53 20.47 -16.19 11.23
CA ASP A 53 20.37 -15.54 9.91
C ASP A 53 19.07 -15.89 9.18
N SER A 54 18.39 -16.97 9.60
CA SER A 54 17.11 -17.38 9.05
C SER A 54 15.90 -16.79 9.79
N GLN A 55 16.12 -16.11 10.92
CA GLN A 55 15.06 -15.55 11.74
C GLN A 55 14.32 -14.42 11.02
N PRO A 56 12.99 -14.51 10.83
CA PRO A 56 12.24 -13.46 10.17
C PRO A 56 12.00 -12.27 11.09
N THR A 57 11.90 -11.12 10.47
CA THR A 57 11.51 -9.87 11.13
C THR A 57 10.31 -9.25 10.42
N VAL A 58 9.47 -8.57 11.20
CA VAL A 58 8.33 -7.80 10.69
C VAL A 58 8.37 -6.43 11.32
N LYS A 59 8.48 -5.38 10.49
CA LYS A 59 8.46 -3.98 10.91
C LYS A 59 7.09 -3.38 10.58
N PRO A 60 6.37 -2.78 11.55
CA PRO A 60 5.22 -1.96 11.24
C PRO A 60 5.68 -0.63 10.66
N VAL A 61 5.11 -0.23 9.53
CA VAL A 61 5.41 1.03 8.87
C VAL A 61 4.10 1.75 8.61
N CYS A 62 4.03 3.00 9.06
CA CYS A 62 2.94 3.91 8.75
C CYS A 62 3.52 5.12 8.04
N SER A 63 2.95 5.49 6.94
CA SER A 63 3.33 6.71 6.23
C SER A 63 2.10 7.54 5.91
N SER A 64 2.29 8.85 5.89
CA SER A 64 1.33 9.77 5.35
C SER A 64 1.87 10.28 4.04
N ALA A 65 0.97 10.51 3.16
CA ALA A 65 1.31 11.01 1.86
C ALA A 65 1.94 12.42 1.91
N MET A 66 1.59 13.25 2.90
CA MET A 66 2.12 14.60 3.06
C MET A 66 3.34 14.69 3.96
N ASN A 67 3.45 13.82 4.97
CA ASN A 67 4.47 13.88 6.01
C ASN A 67 5.51 12.76 5.93
N GLY A 68 5.38 11.82 4.97
CA GLY A 68 6.29 10.69 4.85
C GLY A 68 6.08 9.64 5.95
N GLU A 69 7.15 8.95 6.40
CA GLU A 69 7.06 7.93 7.45
C GLU A 69 6.71 8.56 8.80
N LEU A 70 5.65 8.06 9.43
CA LEU A 70 5.15 8.50 10.73
C LEU A 70 5.67 7.60 11.83
N LYS A 71 5.94 8.19 12.98
CA LYS A 71 6.32 7.42 14.17
C LYS A 71 5.11 6.71 14.74
N LEU A 72 5.26 5.39 14.89
CA LEU A 72 4.29 4.57 15.62
C LEU A 72 4.64 4.50 17.11
N THR A 73 3.60 4.43 17.93
CA THR A 73 3.67 4.31 19.39
C THR A 73 2.69 3.25 19.87
N GLU A 74 2.66 2.93 21.17
CA GLU A 74 1.77 1.97 21.80
C GLU A 74 1.75 0.59 21.12
N HIS A 75 2.92 0.11 20.72
CA HIS A 75 3.07 -1.13 20.00
C HIS A 75 2.56 -2.34 20.78
N LYS A 76 1.69 -3.13 20.15
CA LYS A 76 1.18 -4.41 20.65
C LYS A 76 1.25 -5.45 19.55
N TRP A 77 1.71 -6.64 19.93
CA TRP A 77 1.74 -7.79 19.04
C TRP A 77 0.90 -8.93 19.60
N TYR A 78 0.20 -9.61 18.73
CA TYR A 78 -0.65 -10.76 19.06
C TYR A 78 -0.21 -11.94 18.20
N TYR A 79 -0.15 -13.12 18.83
CA TYR A 79 0.09 -14.38 18.14
C TYR A 79 -1.15 -15.27 18.31
N ASN A 80 -1.73 -15.72 17.21
CA ASN A 80 -2.98 -16.49 17.16
C ASN A 80 -4.09 -15.86 18.05
N GLY A 81 -4.23 -14.54 17.94
CA GLY A 81 -5.22 -13.76 18.69
C GLY A 81 -4.86 -13.45 20.16
N SER A 82 -3.79 -14.03 20.70
CA SER A 82 -3.33 -13.80 22.08
C SER A 82 -2.25 -12.71 22.13
N LEU A 83 -2.44 -11.73 23.03
CA LEU A 83 -1.44 -10.67 23.25
C LEU A 83 -0.12 -11.26 23.71
N ILE A 84 0.97 -10.87 23.03
CA ILE A 84 2.34 -11.24 23.44
C ILE A 84 2.80 -10.28 24.53
N ILE A 85 3.15 -10.81 25.68
CA ILE A 85 3.67 -10.03 26.80
C ILE A 85 5.19 -10.06 26.76
N PHE A 86 5.79 -8.88 26.65
CA PHE A 86 7.25 -8.72 26.61
C PHE A 86 7.79 -8.29 27.98
N GLY A 87 9.01 -8.75 28.28
CA GLY A 87 9.76 -8.35 29.46
C GLY A 87 10.47 -7.00 29.28
N THR A 88 11.33 -6.69 30.24
CA THR A 88 12.18 -5.50 30.16
C THR A 88 13.17 -5.62 28.97
N ALA A 89 13.31 -4.53 28.22
CA ALA A 89 14.23 -4.50 27.09
C ALA A 89 15.70 -4.54 27.54
N VAL A 90 16.49 -5.34 26.83
CA VAL A 90 17.95 -5.37 26.93
C VAL A 90 18.52 -5.07 25.54
N ASP A 91 19.43 -4.12 25.44
CA ASP A 91 20.01 -3.66 24.16
C ASP A 91 18.94 -3.29 23.09
N GLY A 92 17.85 -2.66 23.55
CA GLY A 92 16.74 -2.21 22.70
C GLY A 92 15.73 -3.30 22.32
N TRP A 93 15.93 -4.56 22.73
CA TRP A 93 15.03 -5.67 22.46
C TRP A 93 14.41 -6.23 23.73
N ALA A 94 13.09 -6.32 23.78
CA ALA A 94 12.35 -7.01 24.82
C ALA A 94 11.97 -8.43 24.35
N THR A 95 12.14 -9.41 25.23
CA THR A 95 11.85 -10.83 24.91
C THR A 95 10.47 -11.22 25.47
N GLU A 96 9.72 -12.03 24.74
CA GLU A 96 8.48 -12.64 25.21
C GLU A 96 8.70 -13.37 26.55
N GLN A 97 7.85 -13.09 27.52
CA GLN A 97 8.02 -13.63 28.88
C GLN A 97 7.69 -15.11 29.00
N THR A 98 6.74 -15.62 28.23
CA THR A 98 6.19 -16.97 28.42
C THR A 98 7.08 -18.04 27.83
N LEU A 99 7.36 -17.97 26.52
CA LEU A 99 8.08 -19.01 25.77
C LEU A 99 9.38 -18.51 25.13
N GLY A 100 9.58 -17.18 25.11
CA GLY A 100 10.74 -16.54 24.50
C GLY A 100 10.85 -16.76 23.00
N ARG A 101 9.70 -16.92 22.32
CA ARG A 101 9.62 -17.15 20.86
C ARG A 101 9.86 -15.88 20.07
N PHE A 102 9.49 -14.75 20.66
CA PHE A 102 9.47 -13.45 20.01
C PHE A 102 10.38 -12.47 20.74
N LYS A 103 11.07 -11.63 19.96
CA LYS A 103 11.72 -10.41 20.44
C LYS A 103 11.10 -9.20 19.79
N TYR A 104 10.97 -8.13 20.55
CA TYR A 104 10.35 -6.89 20.12
C TYR A 104 11.33 -5.74 20.32
N LYS A 105 11.52 -4.93 19.28
CA LYS A 105 12.37 -3.75 19.31
C LYS A 105 11.54 -2.53 19.74
N VAL A 106 11.86 -1.99 20.90
CA VAL A 106 11.04 -0.94 21.53
C VAL A 106 11.07 0.40 20.79
N SER A 107 12.08 0.64 19.95
CA SER A 107 12.25 1.91 19.24
C SER A 107 11.32 2.10 18.05
N ASP A 108 10.95 1.02 17.36
CA ASP A 108 10.22 1.07 16.09
C ASP A 108 9.14 -0.01 15.96
N GLY A 109 8.92 -0.81 17.00
CA GLY A 109 7.89 -1.84 16.99
C GLY A 109 8.24 -3.11 16.23
N THR A 110 9.43 -3.25 15.65
CA THR A 110 9.84 -4.44 14.91
C THR A 110 9.78 -5.68 15.78
N ILE A 111 9.09 -6.73 15.31
CA ILE A 111 9.13 -8.06 15.95
C ILE A 111 10.06 -8.98 15.18
N LYS A 112 10.77 -9.85 15.93
CA LYS A 112 11.65 -10.90 15.42
C LYS A 112 11.22 -12.23 16.00
N ILE A 113 11.11 -13.25 15.18
CA ILE A 113 10.82 -14.61 15.64
C ILE A 113 12.13 -15.35 15.81
N VAL A 114 12.41 -15.83 17.01
CA VAL A 114 13.71 -16.40 17.39
C VAL A 114 13.65 -17.88 17.78
N LYS A 115 12.45 -18.46 17.84
CA LYS A 115 12.24 -19.90 18.04
C LYS A 115 11.32 -20.49 16.99
N ASN A 116 11.45 -21.78 16.78
CA ASN A 116 10.55 -22.51 15.90
C ASN A 116 9.12 -22.45 16.40
N LEU A 117 8.19 -22.22 15.49
CA LEU A 117 6.74 -22.26 15.72
C LEU A 117 6.16 -23.58 15.21
N ALA A 118 6.69 -24.07 14.07
CA ALA A 118 6.31 -25.37 13.52
C ALA A 118 6.74 -26.51 14.46
N SER A 119 5.83 -27.49 14.65
CA SER A 119 6.07 -28.68 15.45
C SER A 119 5.17 -29.83 14.93
N ALA A 120 5.30 -31.03 15.49
CA ALA A 120 4.38 -32.12 15.16
C ALA A 120 2.91 -31.76 15.42
N ASP A 121 2.66 -30.94 16.45
CA ASP A 121 1.33 -30.50 16.87
C ASP A 121 0.89 -29.18 16.20
N ASN A 122 1.83 -28.45 15.57
CA ASN A 122 1.55 -27.22 14.85
C ASN A 122 2.02 -27.30 13.39
N VAL A 123 1.11 -27.70 12.54
CA VAL A 123 1.31 -27.92 11.10
C VAL A 123 0.33 -27.10 10.24
N SER A 124 -0.30 -26.10 10.84
CA SER A 124 -1.23 -25.17 10.19
C SER A 124 -0.73 -23.74 10.33
N ASN A 125 -1.20 -22.86 9.44
CA ASN A 125 -0.81 -21.46 9.47
C ASN A 125 -1.13 -20.81 10.82
N ASP A 126 -0.18 -20.04 11.30
CA ASP A 126 -0.35 -19.15 12.45
C ASP A 126 -0.62 -17.72 11.97
N THR A 127 -1.05 -16.86 12.88
CA THR A 127 -1.27 -15.45 12.59
C THR A 127 -0.44 -14.56 13.52
N LEU A 128 0.08 -13.49 12.97
CA LEU A 128 0.74 -12.42 13.71
C LEU A 128 -0.01 -11.12 13.45
N LYS A 129 -0.54 -10.48 14.50
CA LYS A 129 -1.26 -9.22 14.39
C LYS A 129 -0.51 -8.13 15.13
N TYR A 130 -0.42 -6.97 14.49
CA TYR A 130 0.09 -5.74 15.08
C TYR A 130 -1.06 -4.78 15.39
N GLU A 131 -0.92 -4.03 16.47
CA GLU A 131 -1.68 -2.83 16.79
C GLU A 131 -0.73 -1.74 17.30
N GLY A 132 -1.00 -0.49 16.91
CA GLY A 132 -0.24 0.67 17.36
C GLY A 132 -0.95 1.97 17.00
N VAL A 133 -0.36 3.09 17.38
CA VAL A 133 -0.92 4.43 17.17
C VAL A 133 0.05 5.27 16.35
N ALA A 134 -0.44 5.86 15.27
CA ALA A 134 0.26 6.88 14.51
C ALA A 134 -0.25 8.26 14.91
N ASP A 135 0.67 9.19 15.15
CA ASP A 135 0.32 10.61 15.32
C ASP A 135 0.46 11.33 13.98
N LEU A 136 -0.58 12.00 13.57
CA LEU A 136 -0.59 12.89 12.42
C LEU A 136 -1.16 14.24 12.84
N ASP A 137 -0.31 15.26 12.87
CA ASP A 137 -0.66 16.62 13.27
C ASP A 137 -1.36 16.74 14.65
N GLY A 138 -0.95 15.89 15.60
CA GLY A 138 -1.51 15.84 16.96
C GLY A 138 -2.83 15.05 17.06
N ILE A 139 -3.22 14.35 16.00
CA ILE A 139 -4.37 13.45 16.00
C ILE A 139 -3.87 12.00 15.97
N ASN A 140 -4.32 11.21 16.93
CA ASN A 140 -3.96 9.81 17.06
C ASN A 140 -4.84 8.90 16.20
N TYR A 141 -4.21 8.09 15.34
CA TYR A 141 -4.86 7.11 14.48
C TYR A 141 -4.44 5.71 14.85
N ASN A 142 -5.40 4.87 15.25
CA ASN A 142 -5.14 3.46 15.53
C ASN A 142 -4.83 2.71 14.24
N GLN A 143 -3.72 1.98 14.23
CA GLN A 143 -3.29 1.14 13.13
C GLN A 143 -3.34 -0.32 13.54
N SER A 144 -3.84 -1.18 12.67
CA SER A 144 -3.89 -2.63 12.92
C SER A 144 -3.77 -3.41 11.62
N LYS A 145 -2.95 -4.46 11.63
CA LYS A 145 -2.83 -5.40 10.49
C LYS A 145 -2.44 -6.78 10.96
N THR A 146 -2.99 -7.78 10.30
CA THR A 146 -2.64 -9.20 10.50
C THR A 146 -1.87 -9.72 9.30
N ILE A 147 -0.91 -10.58 9.54
CA ILE A 147 -0.13 -11.32 8.54
C ILE A 147 -0.07 -12.79 8.95
N ASP A 148 -0.11 -13.68 7.95
CA ASP A 148 -0.02 -15.10 8.17
C ASP A 148 1.44 -15.56 8.26
N ILE A 149 1.69 -16.53 9.13
CA ILE A 149 2.91 -17.31 9.19
C ILE A 149 2.59 -18.66 8.56
N LEU A 150 3.15 -18.91 7.39
CA LEU A 150 2.91 -20.16 6.66
C LEU A 150 3.64 -21.32 7.36
N ILE A 151 2.89 -22.23 7.93
CA ILE A 151 3.42 -23.48 8.51
C ILE A 151 2.84 -24.65 7.73
N GLN A 152 3.71 -25.55 7.29
CA GLN A 152 3.27 -26.71 6.53
C GLN A 152 4.09 -27.96 6.85
N ARG A 153 3.52 -29.11 6.52
CA ARG A 153 4.27 -30.38 6.54
C ARG A 153 5.30 -30.37 5.44
N SER A 154 6.53 -30.76 5.75
CA SER A 154 7.53 -30.96 4.71
C SER A 154 7.15 -32.19 3.87
N SER A 155 7.12 -32.01 2.57
CA SER A 155 7.06 -33.11 1.61
C SER A 155 8.14 -32.87 0.57
N ALA A 156 8.91 -33.88 0.25
CA ALA A 156 10.09 -33.79 -0.62
C ALA A 156 9.81 -33.28 -2.06
N SER A 157 8.56 -33.00 -2.40
CA SER A 157 8.13 -32.54 -3.73
C SER A 157 7.35 -31.23 -3.75
N ALA A 158 7.15 -30.56 -2.61
CA ALA A 158 6.41 -29.31 -2.56
C ALA A 158 7.37 -28.11 -2.61
N PHE A 159 7.34 -27.40 -3.73
CA PHE A 159 8.07 -26.13 -3.85
C PHE A 159 7.21 -24.97 -3.38
N THR A 160 7.81 -24.04 -2.65
CA THR A 160 7.19 -22.81 -2.18
C THR A 160 8.05 -21.63 -2.62
N GLY A 161 7.43 -20.66 -3.30
CA GLY A 161 8.07 -19.42 -3.74
C GLY A 161 7.75 -18.26 -2.80
N PHE A 162 8.68 -17.35 -2.64
CA PHE A 162 8.55 -16.12 -1.84
C PHE A 162 9.02 -14.93 -2.64
N ILE A 163 8.34 -13.78 -2.46
CA ILE A 163 8.74 -12.49 -3.01
C ILE A 163 8.91 -11.51 -1.85
N PHE A 164 9.97 -10.73 -1.89
CA PHE A 164 10.27 -9.67 -0.95
C PHE A 164 10.43 -8.35 -1.69
N ALA A 165 10.02 -7.27 -1.08
CA ALA A 165 10.26 -5.91 -1.56
C ALA A 165 10.77 -5.06 -0.40
N LYS A 166 11.82 -4.30 -0.64
CA LYS A 166 12.35 -3.32 0.31
C LYS A 166 12.69 -2.02 -0.40
N PRO A 167 11.92 -0.99 -0.14
CA PRO A 167 10.64 -0.96 0.60
C PRO A 167 9.51 -1.62 -0.20
N ALA A 168 8.45 -2.04 0.49
CA ALA A 168 7.24 -2.58 -0.14
C ALA A 168 6.28 -1.48 -0.64
N GLN A 169 6.61 -0.22 -0.40
CA GLN A 169 5.83 0.94 -0.80
C GLN A 169 6.75 2.00 -1.39
N LEU A 170 6.35 2.57 -2.52
CA LEU A 170 7.04 3.70 -3.15
C LEU A 170 6.43 5.02 -2.69
N SER A 171 7.22 6.07 -2.74
CA SER A 171 6.83 7.43 -2.34
C SER A 171 7.57 8.45 -3.22
N ALA A 172 7.36 9.74 -2.98
CA ALA A 172 8.11 10.77 -3.69
C ALA A 172 9.62 10.71 -3.41
N GLU A 173 10.01 10.22 -2.21
CA GLU A 173 11.43 10.08 -1.84
C GLU A 173 11.98 8.71 -2.22
N VAL A 174 11.14 7.69 -2.25
CA VAL A 174 11.50 6.31 -2.58
C VAL A 174 10.89 5.95 -3.93
N THR A 175 11.63 6.21 -4.99
CA THR A 175 11.14 6.13 -6.37
C THR A 175 11.24 4.75 -7.01
N SER A 176 11.89 3.79 -6.36
CA SER A 176 12.05 2.42 -6.87
C SER A 176 12.25 1.41 -5.77
N THR A 177 11.94 0.15 -6.06
CA THR A 177 12.24 -1.01 -5.22
C THR A 177 12.74 -2.17 -6.07
N THR A 178 13.37 -3.14 -5.44
CA THR A 178 13.72 -4.40 -6.08
C THR A 178 12.93 -5.52 -5.45
N LEU A 179 12.13 -6.20 -6.25
CA LEU A 179 11.50 -7.45 -5.86
C LEU A 179 12.54 -8.55 -5.96
N THR A 180 12.77 -9.26 -4.85
CA THR A 180 13.68 -10.40 -4.77
C THR A 180 12.90 -11.66 -4.46
N THR A 181 13.38 -12.81 -4.92
CA THR A 181 12.69 -14.08 -4.69
C THR A 181 13.54 -15.07 -3.93
N LYS A 182 12.87 -15.98 -3.20
CA LYS A 182 13.46 -17.22 -2.65
C LYS A 182 12.54 -18.38 -3.00
N MET A 183 13.11 -19.58 -3.12
CA MET A 183 12.33 -20.80 -3.33
C MET A 183 12.79 -21.87 -2.34
N SER A 184 11.85 -22.61 -1.76
CA SER A 184 12.09 -23.73 -0.85
C SER A 184 11.48 -25.03 -1.42
N ASN A 185 12.12 -26.16 -1.14
CA ASN A 185 11.54 -27.50 -1.37
C ASN A 185 10.99 -28.13 -0.07
N GLY A 186 10.81 -27.35 0.98
CA GLY A 186 10.33 -27.80 2.27
C GLY A 186 11.42 -28.23 3.24
N SER A 187 12.65 -28.52 2.78
CA SER A 187 13.79 -28.93 3.62
C SER A 187 15.01 -28.04 3.44
N SER A 188 15.08 -27.28 2.35
CA SER A 188 16.18 -26.36 2.04
C SER A 188 15.71 -25.25 1.11
N TYR A 189 16.47 -24.15 1.04
CA TYR A 189 16.33 -23.21 -0.04
C TYR A 189 17.00 -23.75 -1.30
N ILE A 190 16.36 -23.48 -2.43
CA ILE A 190 16.81 -23.88 -3.76
C ILE A 190 17.41 -22.68 -4.47
N ASP A 191 18.62 -22.84 -5.00
CA ASP A 191 19.28 -21.77 -5.78
C ASP A 191 19.11 -21.95 -7.28
N ASN A 192 18.90 -23.18 -7.76
CA ASN A 192 18.77 -23.49 -9.18
C ASN A 192 17.34 -23.28 -9.67
N TYR A 193 16.92 -22.01 -9.75
CA TYR A 193 15.65 -21.60 -10.33
C TYR A 193 15.75 -20.26 -11.04
N THR A 194 14.77 -19.97 -11.86
CA THR A 194 14.50 -18.66 -12.46
C THR A 194 13.03 -18.32 -12.31
N CYS A 195 12.67 -17.04 -12.47
CA CYS A 195 11.29 -16.59 -12.41
C CYS A 195 10.88 -15.90 -13.71
N LYS A 196 9.61 -16.05 -14.07
CA LYS A 196 8.92 -15.18 -15.02
C LYS A 196 7.99 -14.27 -14.27
N TRP A 197 8.10 -12.98 -14.57
CA TRP A 197 7.33 -11.95 -13.85
C TRP A 197 6.08 -11.54 -14.63
N TYR A 198 5.01 -11.31 -13.88
CA TYR A 198 3.73 -10.83 -14.38
C TYR A 198 3.29 -9.62 -13.58
N LYS A 199 2.77 -8.60 -14.26
CA LYS A 199 2.12 -7.43 -13.65
C LYS A 199 0.63 -7.52 -13.97
N ASN A 200 -0.24 -7.53 -12.95
CA ASN A 200 -1.70 -7.67 -13.10
C ASN A 200 -2.12 -8.82 -14.03
N GLY A 201 -1.39 -9.95 -13.95
CA GLY A 201 -1.63 -11.12 -14.79
C GLY A 201 -1.00 -11.10 -16.18
N VAL A 202 -0.42 -9.98 -16.62
CA VAL A 202 0.25 -9.85 -17.92
C VAL A 202 1.74 -10.14 -17.77
N TYR A 203 2.28 -11.02 -18.64
CA TYR A 203 3.70 -11.36 -18.64
C TYR A 203 4.56 -10.15 -19.02
N MET A 204 5.59 -9.89 -18.22
CA MET A 204 6.56 -8.81 -18.45
C MET A 204 7.70 -9.33 -19.32
N THR A 205 7.57 -9.18 -20.63
CA THR A 205 8.55 -9.69 -21.61
C THR A 205 9.96 -9.16 -21.34
N GLY A 206 10.94 -10.07 -21.30
CA GLY A 206 12.35 -9.73 -21.05
C GLY A 206 12.69 -9.38 -19.60
N LYS A 207 11.75 -9.57 -18.66
CA LYS A 207 11.95 -9.36 -17.22
C LYS A 207 12.01 -10.70 -16.50
N ASP A 208 12.80 -11.66 -16.99
CA ASP A 208 13.01 -12.95 -16.34
C ASP A 208 14.16 -12.88 -15.35
N GLY A 209 14.12 -13.76 -14.33
CA GLY A 209 15.17 -13.87 -13.31
C GLY A 209 14.65 -13.77 -11.88
N LYS A 210 15.56 -13.89 -10.92
CA LYS A 210 15.23 -13.90 -9.49
C LYS A 210 14.86 -12.53 -8.92
N ASN A 211 15.24 -11.46 -9.61
CA ASN A 211 15.03 -10.09 -9.17
C ASN A 211 14.30 -9.30 -10.27
N LEU A 212 13.42 -8.40 -9.83
CA LEU A 212 12.74 -7.44 -10.70
C LEU A 212 12.86 -6.06 -10.09
N SER A 213 13.44 -5.11 -10.81
CA SER A 213 13.41 -3.70 -10.45
C SER A 213 12.07 -3.10 -10.86
N VAL A 214 11.44 -2.39 -9.95
CA VAL A 214 10.14 -1.72 -10.13
C VAL A 214 10.33 -0.25 -9.76
N SER A 215 9.92 0.65 -10.64
CA SER A 215 9.93 2.10 -10.42
C SER A 215 8.51 2.61 -10.20
N ARG A 216 8.37 3.87 -9.78
CA ARG A 216 7.07 4.54 -9.68
C ARG A 216 6.34 4.60 -11.03
N ASP A 217 7.10 4.76 -12.14
CA ASP A 217 6.52 4.79 -13.48
C ASP A 217 5.89 3.45 -13.89
N ASP A 218 6.22 2.38 -13.18
CA ASP A 218 5.63 1.06 -13.39
C ASP A 218 4.32 0.86 -12.60
N ILE A 219 3.95 1.81 -11.72
CA ILE A 219 2.83 1.65 -10.76
C ILE A 219 1.88 2.83 -10.86
N ASP A 220 0.61 2.52 -11.06
CA ASP A 220 -0.50 3.49 -11.07
C ASP A 220 -1.35 3.34 -9.81
N SER A 221 -0.87 3.69 -8.64
CA SER A 221 -1.42 3.54 -7.29
C SER A 221 -1.08 2.24 -6.58
N GLU A 222 -1.56 1.09 -7.00
CA GLU A 222 -1.24 -0.24 -6.45
C GLU A 222 -1.25 -1.28 -7.56
N GLU A 223 -0.17 -2.04 -7.67
CA GLU A 223 -0.03 -3.07 -8.69
C GLU A 223 0.32 -4.44 -8.09
N LEU A 224 -0.26 -5.50 -8.66
CA LEU A 224 0.01 -6.88 -8.28
C LEU A 224 1.13 -7.46 -9.15
N PHE A 225 2.25 -7.78 -8.54
CA PHE A 225 3.34 -8.52 -9.17
C PHE A 225 3.28 -9.99 -8.78
N LEU A 226 3.37 -10.87 -9.76
CA LEU A 226 3.37 -12.32 -9.58
C LEU A 226 4.63 -12.89 -10.22
N ALA A 227 5.35 -13.74 -9.48
CA ALA A 227 6.45 -14.53 -9.99
C ALA A 227 6.02 -15.99 -10.15
N LYS A 228 6.25 -16.57 -11.34
CA LYS A 228 6.19 -18.02 -11.57
C LYS A 228 7.60 -18.57 -11.56
N PHE A 229 7.85 -19.55 -10.69
CA PHE A 229 9.15 -20.14 -10.44
C PHE A 229 9.34 -21.39 -11.30
N TYR A 230 10.49 -21.48 -11.92
CA TYR A 230 10.88 -22.61 -12.79
C TYR A 230 12.22 -23.17 -12.30
N GLN A 231 12.28 -24.47 -12.09
CA GLN A 231 13.56 -25.13 -11.81
C GLN A 231 14.49 -25.03 -13.00
N VAL A 232 15.78 -24.90 -12.71
CA VAL A 232 16.83 -24.91 -13.72
C VAL A 232 17.73 -26.12 -13.43
N ASP A 233 17.81 -27.07 -14.37
CA ASP A 233 18.69 -28.22 -14.28
C ASP A 233 19.72 -28.17 -15.42
N ASN A 234 21.02 -28.19 -15.08
CA ASN A 234 22.11 -28.11 -16.05
C ASN A 234 21.97 -26.97 -17.07
N GLY A 235 21.46 -25.80 -16.62
CA GLY A 235 21.21 -24.64 -17.48
C GLY A 235 19.92 -24.70 -18.31
N VAL A 236 19.13 -25.75 -18.17
CA VAL A 236 17.83 -25.91 -18.85
C VAL A 236 16.70 -25.55 -17.91
N THR A 237 15.88 -24.57 -18.30
CA THR A 237 14.68 -24.17 -17.56
C THR A 237 13.54 -25.16 -17.79
N ALA A 238 12.89 -25.62 -16.71
CA ALA A 238 11.73 -26.49 -16.79
C ALA A 238 10.57 -25.84 -17.57
N GLY A 239 9.80 -26.64 -18.29
CA GLY A 239 8.68 -26.14 -19.11
C GLY A 239 7.49 -25.62 -18.32
N ASN A 240 7.28 -26.16 -17.09
CA ASN A 240 6.17 -25.78 -16.22
C ASN A 240 6.67 -25.12 -14.93
N PRO A 241 5.95 -24.14 -14.40
CA PRO A 241 6.30 -23.55 -13.11
C PRO A 241 6.06 -24.57 -11.98
N CYS A 242 6.98 -24.62 -11.01
CA CYS A 242 6.89 -25.46 -9.83
C CYS A 242 6.32 -24.72 -8.59
N ALA A 243 6.36 -23.38 -8.59
CA ALA A 243 5.76 -22.55 -7.55
C ALA A 243 5.31 -21.21 -8.11
N THR A 244 4.46 -20.52 -7.39
CA THR A 244 4.04 -19.13 -7.66
C THR A 244 4.03 -18.34 -6.37
N ALA A 245 4.34 -17.05 -6.45
CA ALA A 245 4.16 -16.10 -5.36
C ALA A 245 3.69 -14.76 -5.92
N ALA A 246 3.01 -13.97 -5.11
CA ALA A 246 2.53 -12.64 -5.50
C ALA A 246 2.80 -11.63 -4.38
N ILE A 247 3.03 -10.38 -4.80
CA ILE A 247 3.18 -9.24 -3.90
C ILE A 247 2.48 -8.02 -4.51
N LYS A 248 1.88 -7.19 -3.67
CA LYS A 248 1.36 -5.89 -4.05
C LYS A 248 2.36 -4.81 -3.70
N ILE A 249 2.60 -3.91 -4.64
CA ILE A 249 3.42 -2.72 -4.43
C ILE A 249 2.54 -1.51 -4.65
N ALA A 250 2.57 -0.58 -3.70
CA ALA A 250 1.82 0.67 -3.78
C ALA A 250 2.76 1.85 -4.07
N ASP A 251 2.30 2.79 -4.88
CA ASP A 251 2.87 4.13 -5.00
C ASP A 251 1.99 5.15 -4.27
N THR A 252 2.57 5.79 -3.28
CA THR A 252 1.91 6.85 -2.49
C THR A 252 2.53 8.22 -2.80
N GLY A 253 3.35 8.30 -3.85
CA GLY A 253 4.12 9.49 -4.19
C GLY A 253 3.30 10.62 -4.78
N ASP A 254 2.21 10.30 -5.48
CA ASP A 254 1.37 11.25 -6.16
C ASP A 254 0.04 11.42 -5.46
N ILE A 255 -0.09 12.56 -4.78
CA ILE A 255 -1.33 12.92 -4.14
C ILE A 255 -1.93 14.06 -4.92
N TYR A 256 -3.10 13.77 -5.43
CA TYR A 256 -3.86 14.75 -6.17
C TYR A 256 -5.08 15.19 -5.36
N ARG A 257 -5.35 16.48 -5.41
CA ARG A 257 -6.51 17.08 -4.77
C ARG A 257 -7.24 17.95 -5.77
N ILE A 258 -8.57 17.91 -5.73
CA ILE A 258 -9.42 18.84 -6.46
C ILE A 258 -9.58 20.12 -5.64
N ILE A 259 -9.28 21.25 -6.24
CA ILE A 259 -9.65 22.58 -5.75
C ILE A 259 -10.64 23.21 -6.69
N TYR A 260 -11.60 23.99 -6.16
CA TYR A 260 -12.60 24.66 -6.97
C TYR A 260 -12.38 26.15 -7.03
N SER A 261 -12.43 26.69 -8.24
CA SER A 261 -12.61 28.12 -8.47
C SER A 261 -14.10 28.39 -8.68
N ILE A 262 -14.67 29.25 -7.87
CA ILE A 262 -16.08 29.57 -7.89
C ILE A 262 -16.27 30.91 -8.57
N SER A 263 -17.09 30.96 -9.63
CA SER A 263 -17.44 32.18 -10.36
C SER A 263 -18.94 32.32 -10.52
N GLY A 264 -19.46 33.56 -10.49
CA GLY A 264 -20.87 33.86 -10.51
C GLY A 264 -21.44 34.18 -9.13
N ALA A 265 -22.74 34.33 -9.03
CA ALA A 265 -23.47 34.59 -7.79
C ALA A 265 -24.81 33.88 -7.79
N LEU A 266 -25.14 33.22 -6.68
CA LEU A 266 -26.48 32.68 -6.42
C LEU A 266 -27.30 33.78 -5.74
N GLY A 267 -28.31 34.29 -6.48
CA GLY A 267 -29.35 35.13 -5.92
C GLY A 267 -30.65 34.31 -5.78
N LYS A 268 -31.82 35.00 -5.97
CA LYS A 268 -33.09 34.28 -6.09
C LYS A 268 -33.17 33.46 -7.37
N THR A 269 -32.45 33.88 -8.40
CA THR A 269 -32.25 33.23 -9.69
C THR A 269 -30.78 33.42 -10.08
N GLY A 270 -30.25 32.51 -10.85
CA GLY A 270 -28.87 32.58 -11.31
C GLY A 270 -28.11 31.29 -11.03
N ASN A 271 -26.89 31.22 -11.53
CA ASN A 271 -26.02 30.08 -11.35
C ASN A 271 -24.61 30.47 -10.94
N VAL A 272 -23.92 29.52 -10.35
CA VAL A 272 -22.52 29.56 -10.00
C VAL A 272 -21.83 28.46 -10.75
N LYS A 273 -20.67 28.76 -11.33
CA LYS A 273 -19.79 27.77 -11.94
C LYS A 273 -18.71 27.38 -10.95
N ALA A 274 -18.64 26.10 -10.62
CA ALA A 274 -17.55 25.52 -9.87
C ALA A 274 -16.61 24.83 -10.88
N THR A 275 -15.45 25.45 -11.12
CA THR A 275 -14.44 24.96 -12.04
C THR A 275 -13.36 24.24 -11.23
N PRO A 276 -13.18 22.92 -11.40
CA PRO A 276 -12.17 22.17 -10.69
C PRO A 276 -10.78 22.38 -11.29
N SER A 277 -9.76 22.28 -10.47
CA SER A 277 -8.37 22.08 -10.86
C SER A 277 -7.79 20.98 -10.02
N VAL A 278 -7.06 20.06 -10.64
CA VAL A 278 -6.32 19.02 -9.93
C VAL A 278 -4.94 19.55 -9.62
N ILE A 279 -4.56 19.49 -8.37
CA ILE A 279 -3.22 19.88 -7.93
C ILE A 279 -2.51 18.70 -7.28
N ASN A 280 -1.20 18.59 -7.49
CA ASN A 280 -0.37 17.75 -6.67
C ASN A 280 -0.14 18.45 -5.32
N VAL A 281 -0.55 17.83 -4.22
CA VAL A 281 -0.58 18.47 -2.90
C VAL A 281 0.83 18.76 -2.37
N ARG A 282 1.83 17.94 -2.74
CA ARG A 282 3.22 18.14 -2.32
C ARG A 282 3.90 19.29 -3.03
N THR A 283 3.73 19.35 -4.35
CA THR A 283 4.38 20.39 -5.17
C THR A 283 3.54 21.64 -5.31
N THR A 284 2.25 21.60 -4.93
CA THR A 284 1.23 22.61 -5.18
C THR A 284 1.04 22.95 -6.67
N ALA A 285 1.65 22.19 -7.57
CA ALA A 285 1.54 22.38 -9.00
C ALA A 285 0.18 21.88 -9.51
N SER A 286 -0.40 22.60 -10.46
CA SER A 286 -1.57 22.13 -11.19
C SER A 286 -1.18 21.01 -12.14
N VAL A 287 -2.04 19.99 -12.22
CA VAL A 287 -1.88 18.89 -13.16
C VAL A 287 -2.43 19.30 -14.52
N ASP A 288 -1.66 19.09 -15.57
CA ASP A 288 -2.16 19.27 -16.94
C ASP A 288 -3.01 18.07 -17.35
N LEU A 289 -4.33 18.26 -17.33
CA LEU A 289 -5.28 17.21 -17.68
C LEU A 289 -5.45 17.03 -19.19
N SER A 290 -4.79 17.81 -20.02
CA SER A 290 -4.90 17.71 -21.50
C SER A 290 -4.42 16.37 -22.05
N THR A 291 -3.49 15.72 -21.35
CA THR A 291 -2.92 14.40 -21.67
C THR A 291 -3.77 13.23 -21.18
N TYR A 292 -4.84 13.52 -20.42
CA TYR A 292 -5.69 12.50 -19.81
C TYR A 292 -7.10 12.51 -20.39
N THR A 293 -7.75 11.35 -20.35
CA THR A 293 -9.20 11.23 -20.46
C THR A 293 -9.76 11.14 -19.05
N CYS A 294 -10.53 12.14 -18.65
CA CYS A 294 -11.01 12.27 -17.28
C CYS A 294 -12.53 12.07 -17.21
N THR A 295 -12.97 11.31 -16.21
CA THR A 295 -14.38 11.14 -15.84
C THR A 295 -14.61 11.85 -14.52
N TRP A 296 -15.51 12.81 -14.52
CA TRP A 296 -15.83 13.65 -13.38
C TRP A 296 -17.10 13.17 -12.68
N ASN A 297 -17.13 13.32 -11.36
CA ASN A 297 -18.33 13.17 -10.55
C ASN A 297 -18.30 14.20 -9.43
N HIS A 298 -19.19 15.18 -9.48
CA HIS A 298 -19.36 16.20 -8.45
C HIS A 298 -20.69 16.00 -7.74
N ILE A 299 -20.70 16.12 -6.43
CA ILE A 299 -21.89 16.02 -5.60
C ILE A 299 -22.10 17.36 -4.88
N LEU A 300 -23.26 17.94 -5.07
CA LEU A 300 -23.71 19.10 -4.31
C LEU A 300 -24.47 18.60 -3.08
N TRP A 301 -24.02 18.99 -1.90
CA TRP A 301 -24.63 18.70 -0.61
C TRP A 301 -25.33 19.92 -0.04
N ASN A 302 -26.32 19.70 0.81
CA ASN A 302 -26.88 20.76 1.65
C ASN A 302 -25.87 21.22 2.72
N HIS A 303 -26.20 22.29 3.45
CA HIS A 303 -25.33 22.95 4.42
C HIS A 303 -24.68 22.00 5.48
N ASP A 304 -25.41 21.00 5.91
CA ASP A 304 -24.98 20.08 6.98
C ASP A 304 -24.54 18.70 6.48
N TYR A 305 -24.35 18.52 5.18
CA TYR A 305 -23.96 17.26 4.51
C TYR A 305 -24.93 16.09 4.72
N THR A 306 -26.17 16.36 5.12
CA THR A 306 -27.16 15.30 5.39
C THR A 306 -27.95 14.88 4.16
N LYS A 307 -28.05 15.76 3.14
CA LYS A 307 -28.84 15.53 1.94
C LYS A 307 -28.03 15.87 0.69
N LYS A 308 -27.97 14.93 -0.25
CA LYS A 308 -27.45 15.19 -1.58
C LYS A 308 -28.51 15.99 -2.38
N LEU A 309 -28.11 17.17 -2.87
CA LEU A 309 -28.97 18.05 -3.64
C LEU A 309 -28.89 17.75 -5.14
N HIS A 310 -27.68 17.56 -5.68
CA HIS A 310 -27.47 17.27 -7.09
C HIS A 310 -26.18 16.52 -7.35
N THR A 311 -26.04 15.94 -8.56
CA THR A 311 -24.80 15.30 -9.04
C THR A 311 -24.52 15.79 -10.45
N PHE A 312 -23.23 16.10 -10.73
CA PHE A 312 -22.77 16.54 -12.05
C PHE A 312 -21.69 15.56 -12.53
N ASP A 313 -21.73 15.22 -13.81
CA ASP A 313 -20.75 14.33 -14.50
C ASP A 313 -19.86 15.11 -15.50
N THR A 314 -19.97 16.43 -15.50
CA THR A 314 -19.20 17.32 -16.34
C THR A 314 -18.02 17.91 -15.59
N GLU A 315 -16.93 18.29 -16.31
CA GLU A 315 -15.76 18.94 -15.70
C GLU A 315 -16.13 20.15 -14.86
N VAL A 316 -16.96 21.03 -15.40
CA VAL A 316 -17.43 22.22 -14.69
C VAL A 316 -18.84 21.98 -14.18
N ALA A 317 -19.03 22.05 -12.86
CA ALA A 317 -20.36 21.96 -12.27
C ALA A 317 -21.06 23.33 -12.33
N VAL A 318 -22.23 23.38 -12.97
CA VAL A 318 -23.09 24.59 -13.03
C VAL A 318 -24.19 24.44 -12.01
N ILE A 319 -24.05 25.15 -10.89
CA ILE A 319 -24.93 25.06 -9.73
C ILE A 319 -26.03 26.13 -9.88
N ASP A 320 -27.25 25.71 -10.03
CA ASP A 320 -28.41 26.58 -10.10
C ASP A 320 -29.02 26.86 -8.73
N ALA A 321 -29.56 28.09 -8.55
CA ALA A 321 -30.18 28.48 -7.29
C ALA A 321 -31.39 27.60 -6.91
N SER A 322 -32.05 26.98 -7.89
CA SER A 322 -33.18 26.06 -7.67
C SER A 322 -32.82 24.77 -6.99
N TYR A 323 -31.53 24.38 -6.96
CA TYR A 323 -31.10 23.19 -6.23
C TYR A 323 -31.17 23.36 -4.69
N PHE A 324 -31.24 24.59 -4.20
CA PHE A 324 -31.31 24.92 -2.78
C PHE A 324 -32.75 25.19 -2.32
N GLU A 325 -33.43 24.15 -1.85
CA GLU A 325 -34.84 24.20 -1.42
C GLU A 325 -35.06 25.12 -0.23
N ASP A 326 -34.11 25.24 0.67
CA ASP A 326 -34.21 25.92 1.97
C ASP A 326 -33.49 27.29 2.01
N LYS A 327 -32.99 27.75 0.89
CA LYS A 327 -32.21 29.01 0.75
C LYS A 327 -30.97 29.11 1.60
N LYS A 328 -30.45 28.01 2.04
CA LYS A 328 -29.16 27.92 2.72
C LYS A 328 -28.05 27.64 1.70
N ASP A 329 -26.82 27.84 2.12
CA ASP A 329 -25.63 27.44 1.38
C ASP A 329 -25.49 25.92 1.29
N GLY A 330 -24.56 25.47 0.50
CA GLY A 330 -24.23 24.05 0.34
C GLY A 330 -22.75 23.85 0.05
N HIS A 331 -22.36 22.60 -0.03
CA HIS A 331 -20.99 22.18 -0.26
C HIS A 331 -20.89 21.38 -1.55
N ILE A 332 -19.83 21.60 -2.32
CA ILE A 332 -19.51 20.77 -3.47
C ILE A 332 -18.30 19.89 -3.18
N GLU A 333 -18.47 18.61 -3.44
CA GLU A 333 -17.40 17.63 -3.43
C GLU A 333 -17.22 17.07 -4.83
N GLY A 334 -16.00 16.67 -5.19
CA GLY A 334 -15.75 16.08 -6.49
C GLY A 334 -14.71 14.96 -6.44
N SER A 335 -14.90 14.01 -7.32
CA SER A 335 -13.91 13.01 -7.67
C SER A 335 -13.65 13.03 -9.17
N VAL A 336 -12.44 12.68 -9.56
CA VAL A 336 -12.04 12.56 -10.96
C VAL A 336 -11.22 11.28 -11.12
N ASN A 337 -11.56 10.50 -12.14
CA ASN A 337 -10.76 9.39 -12.60
C ASN A 337 -10.15 9.78 -13.95
N CYS A 338 -8.83 9.85 -14.01
CA CYS A 338 -8.10 10.22 -15.21
C CYS A 338 -7.29 9.02 -15.70
N THR A 339 -7.36 8.74 -17.00
CA THR A 339 -6.56 7.72 -17.68
C THR A 339 -5.72 8.41 -18.74
N GLU A 340 -4.45 8.13 -18.81
CA GLU A 340 -3.57 8.67 -19.85
C GLU A 340 -4.11 8.33 -21.24
N LYS A 341 -4.10 9.31 -22.12
CA LYS A 341 -4.40 9.08 -23.53
C LYS A 341 -3.27 8.28 -24.14
N ALA A 342 -3.60 7.24 -24.91
CA ALA A 342 -2.60 6.51 -25.67
C ALA A 342 -1.84 7.50 -26.56
N ALA A 343 -0.49 7.45 -26.53
CA ALA A 343 0.34 8.26 -27.40
C ALA A 343 -0.12 8.01 -28.86
N SER A 344 -0.54 9.05 -29.54
CA SER A 344 -0.83 8.96 -30.98
C SER A 344 0.46 8.59 -31.70
N ALA A 345 0.51 7.41 -32.30
CA ALA A 345 1.59 7.05 -33.19
C ALA A 345 1.68 8.12 -34.28
N SER A 346 2.73 8.92 -34.27
CA SER A 346 3.03 9.81 -35.38
C SER A 346 3.39 8.93 -36.56
N GLU A 347 2.50 8.80 -37.52
CA GLU A 347 2.81 8.26 -38.84
C GLU A 347 3.87 9.16 -39.46
N THR A 348 5.12 8.71 -39.40
CA THR A 348 6.19 9.25 -40.23
C THR A 348 6.01 8.58 -41.60
N GLU A 349 5.17 9.19 -42.45
CA GLU A 349 5.20 8.88 -43.87
C GLU A 349 6.60 9.25 -44.42
N THR A 350 7.47 8.26 -44.55
CA THR A 350 8.63 8.36 -45.41
C THR A 350 8.16 8.30 -46.85
N SER A 351 7.91 9.48 -47.45
CA SER A 351 7.79 9.63 -48.87
C SER A 351 9.13 9.21 -49.52
N LYS A 352 9.17 8.03 -50.11
CA LYS A 352 10.20 7.68 -51.10
C LYS A 352 9.82 8.36 -52.43
N GLY A 353 10.52 9.45 -52.77
CA GLY A 353 10.70 9.93 -54.11
C GLY A 353 11.84 9.19 -54.77
#